data_5bae1469e02b4da06c1a75e0ac65e6a8
#
_entry.id   5bae1469e02b4da06c1a75e0ac65e6a8
#
_cell.length_a   1.000
_cell.length_b   1.000
_cell.length_c   1.000
_cell.angle_alpha   90.00
_cell.angle_beta   90.00
_cell.angle_gamma   90.00
#
_symmetry.space_group_name_H-M   'P 1'
#
loop_
_entity.id
_entity.type
_entity.pdbx_description
1 polymer ?
#
loop_
_entity_poly.entity_id
_entity_poly.type
_entity_poly.pdbx_seq_one_letter_code
_entity_poly.pdbx_strand_id
1 'polypeptide(L)'
;MQNKKVLVFLAKAFETMEFSVFIDVLGWARNDYGHNLFVDTCGFTDKVISTFNVPVIVDKTIGEINVDEYDALAIPGGFGEFGFYEEAYDERFLKLIKEFNAKGKIIATICSAALPLGKSGVLKNRKATTYHLKNGYWQKKLKEFGVNVVNEPMV
;
A
#
# COMPACT_ATOMS: atom_id res chain seq x y z
N MET A 1 -22.88 -12.00 7.24
CA MET A 1 -21.90 -11.51 6.24
C MET A 1 -20.56 -12.14 6.52
N GLN A 2 -19.80 -12.53 5.50
CA GLN A 2 -18.47 -13.11 5.68
C GLN A 2 -17.50 -12.05 6.21
N ASN A 3 -16.66 -12.40 7.17
CA ASN A 3 -15.60 -11.52 7.65
C ASN A 3 -14.62 -11.20 6.51
N LYS A 4 -14.25 -9.92 6.37
CA LYS A 4 -13.26 -9.45 5.44
C LYS A 4 -12.08 -8.86 6.18
N LYS A 5 -10.87 -9.21 5.77
CA LYS A 5 -9.66 -8.78 6.44
C LYS A 5 -8.74 -8.03 5.48
N VAL A 6 -8.32 -6.84 5.88
CA VAL A 6 -7.44 -5.96 5.11
C VAL A 6 -6.09 -5.88 5.81
N LEU A 7 -5.01 -6.12 5.06
CA LEU A 7 -3.65 -5.87 5.51
C LEU A 7 -3.26 -4.45 5.09
N VAL A 8 -2.88 -3.60 6.04
CA VAL A 8 -2.30 -2.28 5.74
C VAL A 8 -0.79 -2.36 5.94
N PHE A 9 -0.03 -2.32 4.85
CA PHE A 9 1.42 -2.40 4.91
C PHE A 9 2.04 -1.01 5.03
N LEU A 10 2.88 -0.81 6.04
CA LEU A 10 3.61 0.43 6.31
C LEU A 10 5.09 0.22 6.00
N ALA A 11 5.58 0.81 4.93
CA ALA A 11 7.01 0.99 4.73
C ALA A 11 7.51 2.18 5.57
N LYS A 12 8.78 2.19 5.92
CA LYS A 12 9.45 3.34 6.54
C LYS A 12 9.10 4.64 5.81
N ALA A 13 8.94 5.71 6.54
CA ALA A 13 8.58 7.03 6.01
C ALA A 13 7.25 7.06 5.22
N PHE A 14 6.28 6.24 5.63
CA PHE A 14 4.92 6.32 5.09
C PHE A 14 4.25 7.65 5.44
N GLU A 15 3.30 8.09 4.63
CA GLU A 15 2.50 9.30 4.89
C GLU A 15 1.39 9.02 5.91
N THR A 16 1.43 9.75 7.03
CA THR A 16 0.51 9.55 8.16
C THR A 16 -0.96 9.77 7.77
N MET A 17 -1.26 10.81 6.98
CA MET A 17 -2.63 11.07 6.51
C MET A 17 -3.16 9.94 5.63
N GLU A 18 -2.33 9.39 4.75
CA GLU A 18 -2.74 8.32 3.85
C GLU A 18 -2.97 7.01 4.60
N PHE A 19 -2.16 6.74 5.61
CA PHE A 19 -2.37 5.61 6.53
C PHE A 19 -3.68 5.76 7.30
N SER A 20 -3.90 6.93 7.91
CA SER A 20 -5.09 7.16 8.74
C SER A 20 -6.39 7.02 7.96
N VAL A 21 -6.42 7.40 6.68
CA VAL A 21 -7.61 7.22 5.82
C VAL A 21 -8.00 5.75 5.71
N PHE A 22 -7.05 4.84 5.51
CA PHE A 22 -7.37 3.41 5.48
C PHE A 22 -7.94 2.92 6.82
N ILE A 23 -7.35 3.34 7.94
CA ILE A 23 -7.80 2.93 9.27
C ILE A 23 -9.19 3.49 9.57
N ASP A 24 -9.40 4.78 9.38
CA ASP A 24 -10.64 5.45 9.71
C ASP A 24 -11.81 4.98 8.83
N VAL A 25 -11.61 4.95 7.50
CA VAL A 25 -12.70 4.54 6.59
C VAL A 25 -13.13 3.10 6.85
N LEU A 26 -12.20 2.17 7.01
CA LEU A 26 -12.51 0.76 7.29
C LEU A 26 -13.09 0.58 8.71
N GLY A 27 -12.58 1.35 9.69
CA GLY A 27 -13.10 1.36 11.05
C GLY A 27 -14.54 1.86 11.13
N TRP A 28 -14.85 2.98 10.50
CA TRP A 28 -16.21 3.52 10.46
C TRP A 28 -17.16 2.65 9.64
N ALA A 29 -16.70 2.07 8.53
CA ALA A 29 -17.49 1.11 7.77
C ALA A 29 -17.92 -0.09 8.62
N ARG A 30 -17.05 -0.57 9.51
CA ARG A 30 -17.37 -1.61 10.47
C ARG A 30 -18.31 -1.12 11.57
N ASN A 31 -18.00 0.02 12.17
CA ASN A 31 -18.70 0.53 13.37
C ASN A 31 -20.11 1.03 13.07
N ASP A 32 -20.27 1.86 12.03
CA ASP A 32 -21.52 2.57 11.74
C ASP A 32 -22.40 1.85 10.72
N TYR A 33 -21.79 1.09 9.80
CA TYR A 33 -22.52 0.42 8.72
C TYR A 33 -22.60 -1.10 8.87
N GLY A 34 -22.06 -1.64 9.96
CA GLY A 34 -22.18 -3.08 10.29
C GLY A 34 -21.42 -4.02 9.34
N HIS A 35 -20.44 -3.50 8.57
CA HIS A 35 -19.60 -4.35 7.73
C HIS A 35 -18.61 -5.13 8.60
N ASN A 36 -18.49 -6.44 8.35
CA ASN A 36 -17.52 -7.29 9.05
C ASN A 36 -16.11 -7.10 8.48
N LEU A 37 -15.53 -5.91 8.70
CA LEU A 37 -14.20 -5.52 8.25
C LEU A 37 -13.22 -5.53 9.41
N PHE A 38 -12.06 -6.17 9.21
CA PHE A 38 -10.96 -6.22 10.18
C PHE A 38 -9.68 -5.74 9.49
N VAL A 39 -8.85 -5.05 10.24
CA VAL A 39 -7.59 -4.50 9.73
C VAL A 39 -6.46 -5.00 10.60
N ASP A 40 -5.41 -5.54 9.97
CA ASP A 40 -4.10 -5.70 10.59
C ASP A 40 -3.12 -4.74 9.93
N THR A 41 -2.27 -4.14 10.72
CA THR A 41 -1.13 -3.34 10.25
C THR A 41 0.12 -4.19 10.18
N CYS A 42 0.99 -3.93 9.19
CA CYS A 42 2.20 -4.70 8.95
C CYS A 42 3.37 -3.79 8.58
N GLY A 43 4.55 -4.16 9.00
CA GLY A 43 5.80 -3.50 8.62
C GLY A 43 6.96 -4.49 8.53
N PHE A 44 8.16 -3.99 8.28
CA PHE A 44 9.38 -4.82 8.35
C PHE A 44 9.82 -5.09 9.78
N THR A 45 9.47 -4.19 10.69
CA THR A 45 9.74 -4.27 12.15
C THR A 45 8.48 -3.93 12.92
N ASP A 46 8.44 -4.26 14.20
CA ASP A 46 7.29 -4.02 15.09
C ASP A 46 6.91 -2.54 15.23
N LYS A 47 7.86 -1.65 14.96
CA LYS A 47 7.65 -0.21 14.99
C LYS A 47 8.12 0.44 13.71
N VAL A 48 7.20 1.10 13.00
CA VAL A 48 7.47 1.83 11.76
C VAL A 48 7.35 3.33 12.01
N ILE A 49 8.27 4.10 11.44
CA ILE A 49 8.31 5.56 11.60
C ILE A 49 7.80 6.22 10.31
N SER A 50 6.84 7.12 10.43
CA SER A 50 6.29 7.90 9.31
C SER A 50 7.25 8.97 8.79
N THR A 51 6.88 9.63 7.69
CA THR A 51 7.61 10.75 7.09
C THR A 51 8.00 11.83 8.11
N PHE A 52 7.11 12.18 9.03
CA PHE A 52 7.34 13.21 10.04
C PHE A 52 7.51 12.65 11.46
N ASN A 53 8.19 11.52 11.57
CA ASN A 53 8.61 10.91 12.84
C ASN A 53 7.47 10.46 13.78
N VAL A 54 6.27 10.18 13.25
CA VAL A 54 5.21 9.55 14.05
C VAL A 54 5.46 8.04 14.10
N PRO A 55 5.70 7.45 15.29
CA PRO A 55 5.86 6.02 15.42
C PRO A 55 4.51 5.30 15.42
N VAL A 56 4.43 4.20 14.68
CA VAL A 56 3.30 3.26 14.71
C VAL A 56 3.82 1.89 15.11
N ILE A 57 3.20 1.29 16.12
CA ILE A 57 3.39 -0.12 16.45
C ILE A 57 2.45 -0.91 15.57
N VAL A 58 2.97 -1.84 14.80
CA VAL A 58 2.20 -2.67 13.87
C VAL A 58 1.79 -3.99 14.54
N ASP A 59 0.71 -4.61 14.04
CA ASP A 59 0.20 -5.87 14.58
C ASP A 59 1.08 -7.05 14.20
N LYS A 60 1.74 -6.99 13.04
CA LYS A 60 2.57 -8.08 12.50
C LYS A 60 3.77 -7.54 11.72
N THR A 61 4.83 -8.32 11.70
CA THR A 61 5.93 -8.12 10.75
C THR A 61 5.67 -8.86 9.43
N ILE A 62 6.34 -8.43 8.36
CA ILE A 62 6.15 -9.03 7.02
C ILE A 62 6.44 -10.54 6.99
N GLY A 63 7.33 -11.03 7.86
CA GLY A 63 7.67 -12.45 7.98
C GLY A 63 6.55 -13.31 8.57
N GLU A 64 5.57 -12.69 9.23
CA GLU A 64 4.43 -13.38 9.88
C GLU A 64 3.18 -13.41 9.00
N ILE A 65 3.23 -12.81 7.80
CA ILE A 65 2.06 -12.68 6.95
C ILE A 65 1.79 -13.96 6.17
N ASN A 66 0.60 -14.51 6.39
CA ASN A 66 0.00 -15.50 5.51
C ASN A 66 -1.06 -14.81 4.65
N VAL A 67 -0.81 -14.66 3.35
CA VAL A 67 -1.70 -13.95 2.41
C VAL A 67 -3.10 -14.55 2.37
N ASP A 68 -3.26 -15.86 2.65
CA ASP A 68 -4.56 -16.52 2.62
C ASP A 68 -5.54 -16.00 3.69
N GLU A 69 -5.03 -15.40 4.76
CA GLU A 69 -5.84 -14.80 5.82
C GLU A 69 -6.46 -13.45 5.45
N TYR A 70 -6.07 -12.84 4.33
CA TYR A 70 -6.48 -11.49 3.95
C TYR A 70 -7.28 -11.48 2.65
N ASP A 71 -8.21 -10.54 2.53
CA ASP A 71 -8.98 -10.26 1.31
C ASP A 71 -8.38 -9.12 0.49
N ALA A 72 -7.67 -8.21 1.13
CA ALA A 72 -7.09 -7.04 0.49
C ALA A 72 -5.75 -6.62 1.12
N LEU A 73 -4.93 -5.93 0.32
CA LEU A 73 -3.72 -5.22 0.72
C LEU A 73 -3.91 -3.73 0.45
N ALA A 74 -3.69 -2.89 1.46
CA ALA A 74 -3.70 -1.45 1.35
C ALA A 74 -2.30 -0.89 1.65
N ILE A 75 -1.86 0.11 0.85
CA ILE A 75 -0.50 0.63 0.93
C ILE A 75 -0.55 2.16 0.86
N PRO A 76 -0.28 2.87 1.96
CA PRO A 76 -0.03 4.30 1.94
C PRO A 76 1.29 4.60 1.24
N GLY A 77 1.40 5.75 0.61
CA GLY A 77 2.62 6.21 -0.01
C GLY A 77 3.61 6.80 0.98
N GLY A 78 4.65 7.40 0.44
CA GLY A 78 5.71 8.09 1.16
C GLY A 78 6.71 8.69 0.19
N PHE A 79 7.75 9.35 0.70
CA PHE A 79 8.73 10.03 -0.13
C PHE A 79 10.13 9.45 0.01
N GLY A 80 10.81 9.28 -1.14
CA GLY A 80 12.16 8.73 -1.20
C GLY A 80 13.21 9.53 -0.42
N GLU A 81 13.03 10.84 -0.32
CA GLU A 81 13.91 11.72 0.47
C GLU A 81 13.91 11.40 1.97
N PHE A 82 12.87 10.71 2.46
CA PHE A 82 12.76 10.23 3.84
C PHE A 82 13.03 8.72 3.98
N GLY A 83 13.41 8.04 2.88
CA GLY A 83 13.78 6.63 2.88
C GLY A 83 12.66 5.64 2.55
N PHE A 84 11.48 6.11 2.08
CA PHE A 84 10.34 5.25 1.78
C PHE A 84 10.70 4.08 0.84
N TYR A 85 11.45 4.34 -0.23
CA TYR A 85 11.77 3.30 -1.22
C TYR A 85 12.83 2.30 -0.76
N GLU A 86 13.52 2.54 0.38
CA GLU A 86 14.41 1.53 0.96
C GLU A 86 13.64 0.25 1.30
N GLU A 87 12.43 0.40 1.83
CA GLU A 87 11.55 -0.73 2.17
C GLU A 87 10.49 -1.01 1.11
N ALA A 88 9.90 0.03 0.49
CA ALA A 88 8.88 -0.15 -0.52
C ALA A 88 9.38 -0.91 -1.77
N TYR A 89 10.70 -0.95 -2.01
CA TYR A 89 11.33 -1.71 -3.09
C TYR A 89 12.05 -2.98 -2.60
N ASP A 90 11.96 -3.32 -1.32
CA ASP A 90 12.51 -4.57 -0.80
C ASP A 90 11.82 -5.79 -1.45
N GLU A 91 12.60 -6.77 -1.84
CA GLU A 91 12.12 -7.95 -2.56
C GLU A 91 11.06 -8.75 -1.78
N ARG A 92 11.10 -8.74 -0.45
CA ARG A 92 10.08 -9.38 0.40
C ARG A 92 8.73 -8.71 0.22
N PHE A 93 8.71 -7.37 0.16
CA PHE A 93 7.47 -6.63 -0.07
C PHE A 93 6.98 -6.76 -1.52
N LEU A 94 7.88 -6.69 -2.49
CA LEU A 94 7.51 -6.93 -3.90
C LEU A 94 6.94 -8.35 -4.10
N LYS A 95 7.47 -9.34 -3.39
CA LYS A 95 6.93 -10.71 -3.39
C LYS A 95 5.53 -10.76 -2.78
N LEU A 96 5.31 -10.09 -1.66
CA LEU A 96 3.99 -9.98 -1.01
C LEU A 96 2.95 -9.39 -1.98
N ILE A 97 3.27 -8.29 -2.67
CA ILE A 97 2.40 -7.67 -3.69
C ILE A 97 2.06 -8.69 -4.80
N LYS A 98 3.08 -9.39 -5.33
CA LYS A 98 2.87 -10.41 -6.38
C LYS A 98 1.93 -11.53 -5.90
N GLU A 99 2.07 -11.96 -4.65
CA GLU A 99 1.26 -13.04 -4.09
C GLU A 99 -0.22 -12.61 -3.94
N PHE A 100 -0.50 -11.39 -3.43
CA PHE A 100 -1.86 -10.85 -3.41
C PHE A 100 -2.47 -10.79 -4.81
N ASN A 101 -1.72 -10.30 -5.80
CA ASN A 101 -2.18 -10.23 -7.18
C ASN A 101 -2.42 -11.62 -7.79
N ALA A 102 -1.53 -12.59 -7.57
CA ALA A 102 -1.66 -13.95 -8.10
C ALA A 102 -2.90 -14.68 -7.54
N LYS A 103 -3.29 -14.36 -6.31
CA LYS A 103 -4.50 -14.88 -5.67
C LYS A 103 -5.78 -14.08 -6.01
N GLY A 104 -5.69 -13.10 -6.92
CA GLY A 104 -6.82 -12.27 -7.33
C GLY A 104 -7.38 -11.38 -6.24
N LYS A 105 -6.59 -11.07 -5.20
CA LYS A 105 -7.01 -10.23 -4.08
C LYS A 105 -6.92 -8.75 -4.44
N ILE A 106 -7.70 -7.93 -3.75
CA ILE A 106 -7.71 -6.47 -3.96
C ILE A 106 -6.39 -5.87 -3.47
N ILE A 107 -5.81 -4.97 -4.26
CA ILE A 107 -4.68 -4.14 -3.85
C ILE A 107 -5.06 -2.68 -4.05
N ALA A 108 -5.05 -1.90 -2.97
CA ALA A 108 -5.34 -0.48 -2.98
C ALA A 108 -4.09 0.32 -2.61
N THR A 109 -3.78 1.36 -3.38
CA THR A 109 -2.63 2.24 -3.12
C THR A 109 -3.02 3.70 -3.19
N ILE A 110 -2.32 4.53 -2.45
CA ILE A 110 -2.46 5.98 -2.49
C ILE A 110 -1.11 6.61 -2.92
N CYS A 111 -1.17 7.73 -3.66
CA CYS A 111 -0.02 8.57 -3.98
C CYS A 111 1.11 7.81 -4.68
N SER A 112 2.31 7.83 -4.09
CA SER A 112 3.51 7.19 -4.62
C SER A 112 3.54 5.66 -4.43
N ALA A 113 2.61 5.08 -3.67
CA ALA A 113 2.55 3.64 -3.44
C ALA A 113 2.21 2.81 -4.68
N ALA A 114 1.77 3.43 -5.78
CA ALA A 114 1.66 2.76 -7.07
C ALA A 114 3.04 2.32 -7.64
N LEU A 115 4.15 2.98 -7.24
CA LEU A 115 5.47 2.66 -7.74
C LEU A 115 5.97 1.27 -7.33
N PRO A 116 5.88 0.82 -6.07
CA PRO A 116 6.22 -0.56 -5.72
C PRO A 116 5.35 -1.58 -6.47
N LEU A 117 4.08 -1.29 -6.75
CA LEU A 117 3.27 -2.15 -7.62
C LEU A 117 3.84 -2.20 -9.06
N GLY A 118 4.21 -1.05 -9.61
CA GLY A 118 4.86 -0.98 -10.92
C GLY A 118 6.16 -1.80 -10.93
N LYS A 119 7.03 -1.59 -9.94
CA LYS A 119 8.31 -2.30 -9.80
C LYS A 119 8.13 -3.80 -9.62
N SER A 120 7.09 -4.25 -8.92
CA SER A 120 6.77 -5.67 -8.79
C SER A 120 6.34 -6.33 -10.10
N GLY A 121 5.93 -5.54 -11.10
CA GLY A 121 5.46 -6.01 -12.40
C GLY A 121 3.96 -6.29 -12.46
N VAL A 122 3.21 -6.22 -11.37
CA VAL A 122 1.76 -6.50 -11.36
C VAL A 122 0.94 -5.48 -12.16
N LEU A 123 1.49 -4.29 -12.39
CA LEU A 123 0.83 -3.23 -13.21
C LEU A 123 1.26 -3.22 -14.67
N LYS A 124 2.13 -4.13 -15.11
CA LYS A 124 2.59 -4.16 -16.51
C LYS A 124 1.41 -4.26 -17.47
N ASN A 125 1.32 -3.33 -18.43
CA ASN A 125 0.23 -3.21 -19.40
C ASN A 125 -1.15 -2.89 -18.80
N ARG A 126 -1.23 -2.58 -17.51
CA ARG A 126 -2.48 -2.12 -16.86
C ARG A 126 -2.50 -0.59 -16.78
N LYS A 127 -3.70 -0.02 -16.69
CA LYS A 127 -3.88 1.40 -16.36
C LYS A 127 -3.57 1.60 -14.87
N ALA A 128 -2.89 2.69 -14.55
CA ALA A 128 -2.70 3.13 -13.17
C ALA A 128 -2.43 4.63 -13.11
N THR A 129 -2.64 5.20 -11.94
CA THR A 129 -2.31 6.60 -11.62
C THR A 129 -1.36 6.65 -10.44
N THR A 130 -0.70 7.79 -10.25
CA THR A 130 0.16 8.06 -9.11
C THR A 130 0.25 9.56 -8.87
N TYR A 131 0.89 9.97 -7.79
CA TYR A 131 1.17 11.37 -7.47
C TYR A 131 1.74 12.13 -8.68
N HIS A 132 1.08 13.21 -9.07
CA HIS A 132 1.33 13.90 -10.36
C HIS A 132 2.11 15.21 -10.26
N LEU A 133 2.30 15.77 -9.06
CA LEU A 133 3.06 17.01 -8.87
C LEU A 133 4.56 16.81 -9.21
N LYS A 134 5.37 17.86 -9.02
CA LYS A 134 6.80 17.86 -9.37
C LYS A 134 7.01 17.50 -10.87
N ASN A 135 6.28 18.18 -11.77
CA ASN A 135 6.35 17.99 -13.23
C ASN A 135 6.12 16.53 -13.68
N GLY A 136 5.26 15.80 -12.98
CA GLY A 136 4.93 14.40 -13.30
C GLY A 136 6.10 13.44 -13.11
N TYR A 137 7.05 13.75 -12.25
CA TYR A 137 8.22 12.89 -12.00
C TYR A 137 7.83 11.45 -11.68
N TRP A 138 6.88 11.26 -10.76
CA TRP A 138 6.45 9.93 -10.34
C TRP A 138 5.65 9.19 -11.42
N GLN A 139 4.88 9.93 -12.22
CA GLN A 139 4.18 9.37 -13.39
C GLN A 139 5.17 8.84 -14.42
N LYS A 140 6.26 9.58 -14.68
CA LYS A 140 7.33 9.11 -15.57
C LYS A 140 7.99 7.86 -15.04
N LYS A 141 8.30 7.82 -13.74
CA LYS A 141 8.86 6.64 -13.09
C LYS A 141 7.94 5.43 -13.16
N LEU A 142 6.65 5.61 -12.93
CA LEU A 142 5.66 4.54 -13.04
C LEU A 142 5.60 3.99 -14.48
N LYS A 143 5.69 4.87 -15.47
CA LYS A 143 5.72 4.49 -16.89
C LYS A 143 6.94 3.64 -17.25
N GLU A 144 8.11 3.88 -16.63
CA GLU A 144 9.32 3.09 -16.84
C GLU A 144 9.12 1.60 -16.47
N PHE A 145 8.16 1.28 -15.61
CA PHE A 145 7.77 -0.10 -15.26
C PHE A 145 6.77 -0.74 -16.25
N GLY A 146 6.50 -0.11 -17.40
CA GLY A 146 5.59 -0.64 -18.43
C GLY A 146 4.11 -0.46 -18.07
N VAL A 147 3.79 0.53 -17.25
CA VAL A 147 2.43 0.87 -16.82
C VAL A 147 1.80 1.87 -17.79
N ASN A 148 0.53 1.67 -18.14
CA ASN A 148 -0.26 2.63 -18.90
C ASN A 148 -0.74 3.74 -17.93
N VAL A 149 0.11 4.74 -17.73
CA VAL A 149 -0.18 5.83 -16.78
C VAL A 149 -1.27 6.75 -17.32
N VAL A 150 -2.29 6.96 -16.51
CA VAL A 150 -3.40 7.89 -16.78
C VAL A 150 -3.41 9.00 -15.73
N ASN A 151 -3.97 10.15 -16.08
CA ASN A 151 -4.08 11.30 -15.18
C ASN A 151 -5.50 11.41 -14.61
N GLU A 152 -5.91 10.36 -13.94
CA GLU A 152 -7.22 10.24 -13.31
C GLU A 152 -7.03 10.20 -11.77
N PRO A 153 -8.00 10.69 -11.00
CA PRO A 153 -7.89 10.66 -9.53
C PRO A 153 -7.92 9.24 -8.96
N MET A 154 -8.56 8.32 -9.67
CA MET A 154 -8.68 6.91 -9.29
C MET A 154 -8.77 6.03 -10.55
N VAL A 155 -8.19 4.84 -10.52
CA VAL A 155 -8.15 3.86 -11.62
C VAL A 155 -8.39 2.46 -11.10
#